data_7719673761a1070b5022ad6ccb5a4ad6
#
_entry.id   7719673761a1070b5022ad6ccb5a4ad6
#
_cell.length_a   1.000
_cell.length_b   1.000
_cell.length_c   1.000
_cell.angle_alpha   90.00
_cell.angle_beta   90.00
_cell.angle_gamma   90.00
#
_symmetry.space_group_name_H-M   'P 1'
#
loop_
_entity.id
_entity.type
_entity.pdbx_description
1 polymer ?
#
loop_
_entity_poly.entity_id
_entity_poly.type
_entity_poly.pdbx_seq_one_letter_code
_entity_poly.pdbx_strand_id
1 'polypeptide(L)'
;FLKLSPNGRIPAIHDQDTDISIFESGAILLYLAEKSGKLLPVDTAGRYEVMQWLMFQMAGIGPMQGQAVAFIRYFPEEVPQAISRYTNETRRLYEVLDRQLSTREYLADRYSIADIANYSWLRSHKWARVSVDGLDHLQRWMALMASKPGIQRGCNVPPSPGKAELVKKGGAAITTQ
;
A
#
# COMPACT_ATOMS: atom_id res chain seq x y z
N PHE A 1 15.36 -9.71 14.74
CA PHE A 1 14.55 -8.82 13.88
C PHE A 1 14.25 -7.49 14.55
N LEU A 2 13.85 -7.48 15.83
CA LEU A 2 13.52 -6.26 16.59
C LEU A 2 14.65 -5.21 16.65
N LYS A 3 15.90 -5.61 16.48
CA LYS A 3 17.02 -4.66 16.35
C LYS A 3 16.98 -3.87 15.04
N LEU A 4 16.39 -4.44 13.98
CA LEU A 4 16.22 -3.80 12.67
C LEU A 4 14.90 -3.04 12.54
N SER A 5 13.84 -3.60 13.15
CA SER A 5 12.49 -3.03 13.14
C SER A 5 11.96 -3.03 14.59
N PRO A 6 12.06 -1.90 15.31
CA PRO A 6 11.53 -1.79 16.68
C PRO A 6 10.03 -2.07 16.78
N ASN A 7 9.27 -1.81 15.71
CA ASN A 7 7.85 -2.13 15.62
C ASN A 7 7.56 -3.65 15.46
N GLY A 8 8.59 -4.47 15.20
CA GLY A 8 8.41 -5.91 14.98
C GLY A 8 7.65 -6.28 13.70
N ARG A 9 7.47 -5.33 12.80
CA ARG A 9 6.71 -5.51 11.54
C ARG A 9 7.63 -5.48 10.32
N ILE A 10 7.25 -6.20 9.28
CA ILE A 10 7.83 -6.09 7.95
C ILE A 10 7.10 -5.00 7.14
N PRO A 11 7.80 -4.38 6.18
CA PRO A 11 9.18 -4.62 5.77
C PRO A 11 10.23 -3.91 6.65
N ALA A 12 11.41 -4.47 6.67
CA ALA A 12 12.63 -3.81 7.11
C ALA A 12 13.76 -4.22 6.16
N ILE A 13 14.68 -3.31 5.87
CA ILE A 13 15.87 -3.56 5.05
C ILE A 13 17.13 -3.19 5.80
N HIS A 14 18.24 -3.81 5.42
CA HIS A 14 19.58 -3.41 5.80
C HIS A 14 20.39 -3.24 4.52
N ASP A 15 20.86 -2.03 4.27
CA ASP A 15 21.71 -1.72 3.12
C ASP A 15 23.18 -1.94 3.48
N GLN A 16 23.79 -2.93 2.85
CA GLN A 16 25.18 -3.33 3.13
C GLN A 16 26.21 -2.31 2.63
N ASP A 17 25.86 -1.50 1.61
CA ASP A 17 26.80 -0.50 1.07
C ASP A 17 26.97 0.70 2.02
N THR A 18 25.91 1.03 2.77
CA THR A 18 25.87 2.22 3.63
C THR A 18 25.79 1.89 5.11
N ASP A 19 25.64 0.61 5.46
CA ASP A 19 25.42 0.09 6.82
C ASP A 19 24.18 0.71 7.51
N ILE A 20 23.15 1.04 6.71
CA ILE A 20 21.90 1.64 7.21
C ILE A 20 20.79 0.60 7.28
N SER A 21 20.12 0.54 8.43
CA SER A 21 18.88 -0.24 8.60
C SER A 21 17.67 0.68 8.61
N ILE A 22 16.64 0.32 7.85
CA ILE A 22 15.43 1.12 7.68
C ILE A 22 14.21 0.22 7.82
N PHE A 23 13.26 0.63 8.64
CA PHE A 23 11.90 0.07 8.70
C PHE A 23 10.89 1.12 8.24
N GLU A 24 9.59 0.78 8.15
CA GLU A 24 8.51 1.53 7.50
C GLU A 24 8.61 1.55 5.97
N SER A 25 7.60 0.99 5.31
CA SER A 25 7.60 0.85 3.85
C SER A 25 7.71 2.18 3.10
N GLY A 26 7.14 3.26 3.64
CA GLY A 26 7.25 4.60 3.07
C GLY A 26 8.68 5.15 3.15
N ALA A 27 9.34 4.96 4.29
CA ALA A 27 10.74 5.38 4.46
C ALA A 27 11.67 4.56 3.56
N ILE A 28 11.43 3.25 3.44
CA ILE A 28 12.18 2.37 2.53
C ILE A 28 12.02 2.82 1.07
N LEU A 29 10.81 3.15 0.64
CA LEU A 29 10.56 3.65 -0.71
C LEU A 29 11.31 4.97 -0.98
N LEU A 30 11.29 5.90 -0.04
CA LEU A 30 12.03 7.16 -0.15
C LEU A 30 13.54 6.91 -0.26
N TYR A 31 14.09 6.10 0.64
CA TYR A 31 15.51 5.76 0.64
C TYR A 31 15.95 5.12 -0.68
N LEU A 32 15.20 4.13 -1.17
CA LEU A 32 15.53 3.44 -2.42
C LEU A 32 15.40 4.35 -3.65
N ALA A 33 14.43 5.26 -3.64
CA ALA A 33 14.25 6.24 -4.70
C ALA A 33 15.44 7.24 -4.72
N GLU A 34 15.86 7.73 -3.57
CA GLU A 34 17.02 8.61 -3.43
C GLU A 34 18.32 7.91 -3.82
N LYS A 35 18.57 6.69 -3.28
CA LYS A 35 19.76 5.90 -3.61
C LYS A 35 19.86 5.58 -5.11
N SER A 36 18.73 5.28 -5.77
CA SER A 36 18.72 4.94 -7.20
C SER A 36 18.62 6.15 -8.14
N GLY A 37 18.24 7.33 -7.65
CA GLY A 37 17.93 8.50 -8.46
C GLY A 37 16.68 8.30 -9.35
N LYS A 38 15.74 7.42 -8.97
CA LYS A 38 14.56 7.05 -9.77
C LYS A 38 13.28 7.16 -8.96
N LEU A 39 12.16 7.38 -9.65
CA LEU A 39 10.79 7.33 -9.08
C LEU A 39 10.49 8.42 -8.03
N LEU A 40 11.36 9.42 -7.89
CA LEU A 40 11.16 10.59 -7.05
C LEU A 40 11.80 11.79 -7.76
N PRO A 41 11.05 12.85 -8.08
CA PRO A 41 11.60 14.08 -8.66
C PRO A 41 12.62 14.74 -7.74
N VAL A 42 13.60 15.42 -8.34
CA VAL A 42 14.63 16.17 -7.57
C VAL A 42 14.19 17.60 -7.28
N ASP A 43 13.32 18.16 -8.12
CA ASP A 43 12.76 19.48 -7.88
C ASP A 43 11.76 19.46 -6.70
N THR A 44 11.70 20.58 -5.98
CA THR A 44 10.92 20.67 -4.74
C THR A 44 9.43 20.42 -4.98
N ALA A 45 8.84 21.00 -6.03
CA ALA A 45 7.40 20.89 -6.29
C ALA A 45 6.99 19.45 -6.61
N GLY A 46 7.67 18.81 -7.56
CA GLY A 46 7.40 17.42 -7.93
C GLY A 46 7.70 16.44 -6.79
N ARG A 47 8.77 16.68 -6.02
CA ARG A 47 9.10 15.87 -4.84
C ARG A 47 7.96 15.88 -3.81
N TYR A 48 7.45 17.05 -3.44
CA TYR A 48 6.38 17.16 -2.45
C TYR A 48 5.03 16.70 -2.99
N GLU A 49 4.78 16.79 -4.28
CA GLU A 49 3.60 16.17 -4.89
C GLU A 49 3.63 14.65 -4.72
N VAL A 50 4.75 13.99 -4.98
CA VAL A 50 4.92 12.55 -4.73
C VAL A 50 4.77 12.23 -3.25
N MET A 51 5.37 13.02 -2.36
CA MET A 51 5.29 12.81 -0.91
C MET A 51 3.87 12.92 -0.37
N GLN A 52 3.05 13.86 -0.86
CA GLN A 52 1.64 13.96 -0.45
C GLN A 52 0.88 12.66 -0.73
N TRP A 53 1.02 12.09 -1.91
CA TRP A 53 0.35 10.84 -2.28
C TRP A 53 0.97 9.60 -1.60
N LEU A 54 2.25 9.66 -1.28
CA LEU A 54 2.88 8.63 -0.43
C LEU A 54 2.30 8.68 0.99
N MET A 55 2.23 9.88 1.60
CA MET A 55 1.66 10.05 2.95
C MET A 55 0.16 9.77 2.96
N PHE A 56 -0.58 10.07 1.89
CA PHE A 56 -1.98 9.71 1.75
C PHE A 56 -2.20 8.19 1.85
N GLN A 57 -1.29 7.40 1.29
CA GLN A 57 -1.33 5.94 1.48
C GLN A 57 -0.98 5.56 2.91
N MET A 58 0.11 6.10 3.50
CA MET A 58 0.58 5.74 4.84
C MET A 58 -0.43 6.08 5.94
N ALA A 59 -1.08 7.24 5.84
CA ALA A 59 -2.02 7.73 6.83
C ALA A 59 -3.48 7.33 6.57
N GLY A 60 -3.84 7.03 5.34
CA GLY A 60 -5.23 6.80 4.91
C GLY A 60 -5.46 5.37 4.41
N ILE A 61 -5.06 5.10 3.17
CA ILE A 61 -5.38 3.84 2.47
C ILE A 61 -4.93 2.62 3.29
N GLY A 62 -3.66 2.58 3.69
CA GLY A 62 -3.09 1.47 4.44
C GLY A 62 -3.83 1.17 5.74
N PRO A 63 -3.97 2.15 6.65
CA PRO A 63 -4.68 1.96 7.91
C PRO A 63 -6.15 1.60 7.73
N MET A 64 -6.90 2.30 6.88
CA MET A 64 -8.35 2.08 6.76
C MET A 64 -8.67 0.74 6.09
N GLN A 65 -8.01 0.42 4.99
CA GLN A 65 -8.17 -0.88 4.32
C GLN A 65 -7.64 -2.02 5.20
N GLY A 66 -6.55 -1.80 5.93
CA GLY A 66 -6.00 -2.78 6.86
C GLY A 66 -6.98 -3.13 7.98
N GLN A 67 -7.64 -2.13 8.58
CA GLN A 67 -8.68 -2.37 9.59
C GLN A 67 -9.91 -3.04 8.97
N ALA A 68 -10.35 -2.66 7.78
CA ALA A 68 -11.43 -3.36 7.09
C ALA A 68 -11.11 -4.86 6.93
N VAL A 69 -9.89 -5.19 6.46
CA VAL A 69 -9.43 -6.58 6.35
C VAL A 69 -9.41 -7.28 7.70
N ALA A 70 -8.91 -6.60 8.75
CA ALA A 70 -8.82 -7.18 10.09
C ALA A 70 -10.21 -7.59 10.63
N PHE A 71 -11.17 -6.69 10.61
CA PHE A 71 -12.53 -6.96 11.09
C PHE A 71 -13.31 -7.96 10.23
N ILE A 72 -13.05 -8.02 8.92
CA ILE A 72 -13.73 -8.95 8.01
C ILE A 72 -13.17 -10.39 8.12
N ARG A 73 -11.85 -10.54 8.41
CA ARG A 73 -11.18 -11.84 8.23
C ARG A 73 -10.57 -12.44 9.47
N TYR A 74 -10.24 -11.63 10.46
CA TYR A 74 -9.40 -12.08 11.57
C TYR A 74 -10.07 -11.96 12.94
N PHE A 75 -11.02 -11.06 13.10
CA PHE A 75 -11.78 -10.98 14.34
C PHE A 75 -12.68 -12.21 14.50
N PRO A 76 -12.78 -12.76 15.72
CA PRO A 76 -13.58 -13.96 15.99
C PRO A 76 -15.09 -13.71 15.87
N GLU A 77 -15.51 -12.47 16.15
CA GLU A 77 -16.91 -12.04 16.07
C GLU A 77 -17.07 -10.98 14.99
N GLU A 78 -18.20 -10.99 14.32
CA GLU A 78 -18.53 -9.96 13.34
C GLU A 78 -18.91 -8.66 14.06
N VAL A 79 -18.26 -7.55 13.68
CA VAL A 79 -18.52 -6.19 14.20
C VAL A 79 -19.00 -5.31 13.06
N PRO A 80 -20.32 -5.35 12.70
CA PRO A 80 -20.84 -4.71 11.50
C PRO A 80 -20.56 -3.20 11.41
N GLN A 81 -20.61 -2.49 12.56
CA GLN A 81 -20.33 -1.05 12.61
C GLN A 81 -18.88 -0.74 12.25
N ALA A 82 -17.92 -1.52 12.74
CA ALA A 82 -16.50 -1.36 12.41
C ALA A 82 -16.26 -1.71 10.93
N ILE A 83 -16.81 -2.82 10.45
CA ILE A 83 -16.71 -3.21 9.04
C ILE A 83 -17.25 -2.10 8.15
N SER A 84 -18.47 -1.62 8.41
CA SER A 84 -19.08 -0.53 7.65
C SER A 84 -18.25 0.76 7.71
N ARG A 85 -17.76 1.15 8.90
CA ARG A 85 -16.93 2.35 9.08
C ARG A 85 -15.68 2.31 8.21
N TYR A 86 -14.93 1.19 8.26
CA TYR A 86 -13.65 1.08 7.58
C TYR A 86 -13.79 0.82 6.08
N THR A 87 -14.79 0.05 5.65
CA THR A 87 -15.05 -0.16 4.22
C THR A 87 -15.51 1.12 3.53
N ASN A 88 -16.42 1.89 4.17
CA ASN A 88 -16.90 3.16 3.63
C ASN A 88 -15.78 4.20 3.55
N GLU A 89 -14.94 4.33 4.58
CA GLU A 89 -13.81 5.24 4.53
C GLU A 89 -12.79 4.82 3.48
N THR A 90 -12.49 3.53 3.35
CA THR A 90 -11.61 3.03 2.29
C THR A 90 -12.17 3.35 0.92
N ARG A 91 -13.48 3.17 0.70
CA ARG A 91 -14.14 3.54 -0.57
C ARG A 91 -14.03 5.04 -0.85
N ARG A 92 -14.27 5.89 0.14
CA ARG A 92 -14.10 7.34 0.01
C ARG A 92 -12.67 7.73 -0.40
N LEU A 93 -11.65 7.07 0.17
CA LEU A 93 -10.26 7.29 -0.20
C LEU A 93 -9.98 6.84 -1.65
N TYR A 94 -10.60 5.77 -2.12
CA TYR A 94 -10.51 5.35 -3.53
C TYR A 94 -11.14 6.39 -4.47
N GLU A 95 -12.24 7.02 -4.08
CA GLU A 95 -12.86 8.11 -4.84
C GLU A 95 -11.97 9.34 -4.91
N VAL A 96 -11.16 9.62 -3.88
CA VAL A 96 -10.14 10.68 -3.94
C VAL A 96 -9.07 10.35 -4.98
N LEU A 97 -8.58 9.10 -5.02
CA LEU A 97 -7.63 8.66 -6.03
C LEU A 97 -8.24 8.71 -7.45
N ASP A 98 -9.49 8.27 -7.60
CA ASP A 98 -10.18 8.30 -8.91
C ASP A 98 -10.28 9.73 -9.46
N ARG A 99 -10.68 10.68 -8.62
CA ARG A 99 -10.72 12.10 -9.00
C ARG A 99 -9.35 12.64 -9.39
N GLN A 100 -8.29 12.30 -8.67
CA GLN A 100 -6.92 12.70 -9.02
C GLN A 100 -6.52 12.14 -10.38
N LEU A 101 -6.85 10.89 -10.63
CA LEU A 101 -6.51 10.17 -11.87
C LEU A 101 -7.39 10.55 -13.07
N SER A 102 -8.45 11.34 -12.86
CA SER A 102 -9.34 11.78 -13.95
C SER A 102 -8.63 12.66 -15.00
N THR A 103 -7.60 13.39 -14.57
CA THR A 103 -6.83 14.29 -15.43
C THR A 103 -5.35 13.87 -15.54
N ARG A 104 -4.97 12.75 -14.92
CA ARG A 104 -3.58 12.32 -14.82
C ARG A 104 -3.43 10.83 -15.11
N GLU A 105 -2.28 10.46 -15.65
CA GLU A 105 -1.92 9.06 -15.84
C GLU A 105 -1.47 8.39 -14.54
N TYR A 106 -0.76 9.12 -13.69
CA TYR A 106 -0.23 8.70 -12.38
C TYR A 106 -0.70 9.65 -11.27
N LEU A 107 -0.49 9.26 -10.01
CA LEU A 107 -0.93 10.05 -8.85
C LEU A 107 -0.22 11.41 -8.75
N ALA A 108 1.07 11.45 -9.11
CA ALA A 108 1.81 12.67 -9.38
C ALA A 108 1.97 12.85 -10.90
N ASP A 109 2.82 13.79 -11.33
CA ASP A 109 3.04 14.09 -12.75
C ASP A 109 3.53 12.87 -13.56
N ARG A 110 4.32 12.01 -12.92
CA ARG A 110 4.91 10.80 -13.52
C ARG A 110 4.91 9.61 -12.56
N TYR A 111 5.15 8.42 -13.11
CA TYR A 111 5.29 7.20 -12.32
C TYR A 111 6.32 7.35 -11.19
N SER A 112 5.89 7.09 -9.97
CA SER A 112 6.65 7.38 -8.75
C SER A 112 6.47 6.33 -7.64
N ILE A 113 7.18 6.51 -6.53
CA ILE A 113 7.00 5.70 -5.33
C ILE A 113 5.58 5.84 -4.73
N ALA A 114 4.87 6.93 -4.98
CA ALA A 114 3.49 7.10 -4.55
C ALA A 114 2.56 6.09 -5.23
N ASP A 115 2.75 5.86 -6.54
CA ASP A 115 1.97 4.86 -7.28
C ASP A 115 2.25 3.45 -6.76
N ILE A 116 3.51 3.12 -6.50
CA ILE A 116 3.91 1.81 -5.96
C ILE A 116 3.25 1.56 -4.61
N ALA A 117 3.32 2.53 -3.71
CA ALA A 117 2.75 2.43 -2.37
C ALA A 117 1.23 2.24 -2.40
N ASN A 118 0.51 3.08 -3.13
CA ASN A 118 -0.95 3.01 -3.24
C ASN A 118 -1.39 1.71 -3.94
N TYR A 119 -0.76 1.34 -5.06
CA TYR A 119 -1.12 0.13 -5.79
C TYR A 119 -0.96 -1.15 -4.96
N SER A 120 0.04 -1.22 -4.10
CA SER A 120 0.27 -2.39 -3.25
C SER A 120 -0.95 -2.72 -2.37
N TRP A 121 -1.72 -1.73 -1.97
CA TRP A 121 -2.97 -1.88 -1.23
C TRP A 121 -4.18 -2.11 -2.13
N LEU A 122 -4.34 -1.30 -3.17
CA LEU A 122 -5.50 -1.36 -4.06
C LEU A 122 -5.64 -2.70 -4.78
N ARG A 123 -4.53 -3.36 -5.14
CA ARG A 123 -4.57 -4.70 -5.75
C ARG A 123 -5.28 -5.75 -4.88
N SER A 124 -5.36 -5.51 -3.58
CA SER A 124 -6.02 -6.38 -2.59
C SER A 124 -7.39 -5.88 -2.14
N HIS A 125 -8.00 -4.91 -2.84
CA HIS A 125 -9.27 -4.28 -2.46
C HIS A 125 -10.41 -5.28 -2.17
N LYS A 126 -10.44 -6.40 -2.90
CA LYS A 126 -11.42 -7.49 -2.70
C LYS A 126 -11.29 -8.15 -1.32
N TRP A 127 -10.11 -8.14 -0.72
CA TRP A 127 -9.90 -8.67 0.62
C TRP A 127 -10.60 -7.83 1.69
N ALA A 128 -10.70 -6.53 1.47
CA ALA A 128 -11.42 -5.58 2.29
C ALA A 128 -12.92 -5.47 1.92
N ARG A 129 -13.40 -6.25 0.95
CA ARG A 129 -14.76 -6.17 0.38
C ARG A 129 -15.12 -4.76 -0.13
N VAL A 130 -14.12 -4.00 -0.61
CA VAL A 130 -14.32 -2.66 -1.16
C VAL A 130 -14.37 -2.76 -2.68
N SER A 131 -15.49 -2.35 -3.28
CA SER A 131 -15.64 -2.30 -4.74
C SER A 131 -14.86 -1.13 -5.33
N VAL A 132 -14.42 -1.30 -6.56
CA VAL A 132 -13.89 -0.23 -7.43
C VAL A 132 -14.85 0.09 -8.58
N ASP A 133 -16.05 -0.46 -8.57
CA ASP A 133 -17.05 -0.24 -9.62
C ASP A 133 -17.44 1.25 -9.67
N GLY A 134 -17.53 1.81 -10.89
CA GLY A 134 -17.79 3.21 -11.12
C GLY A 134 -16.60 4.15 -10.84
N LEU A 135 -15.41 3.61 -10.58
CA LEU A 135 -14.15 4.36 -10.46
C LEU A 135 -13.28 4.08 -11.70
N ASP A 136 -13.67 4.60 -12.84
CA ASP A 136 -13.10 4.22 -14.14
C ASP A 136 -11.63 4.67 -14.28
N HIS A 137 -11.28 5.84 -13.74
CA HIS A 137 -9.92 6.35 -13.76
C HIS A 137 -8.99 5.53 -12.85
N LEU A 138 -9.50 5.16 -11.68
CA LEU A 138 -8.79 4.27 -10.76
C LEU A 138 -8.57 2.89 -11.37
N GLN A 139 -9.58 2.30 -12.01
CA GLN A 139 -9.48 1.01 -12.68
C GLN A 139 -8.47 1.04 -13.83
N ARG A 140 -8.51 2.09 -14.67
CA ARG A 140 -7.51 2.34 -15.72
C ARG A 140 -6.09 2.36 -15.13
N TRP A 141 -5.88 3.15 -14.06
CA TRP A 141 -4.57 3.23 -13.40
C TRP A 141 -4.15 1.90 -12.77
N MET A 142 -5.06 1.17 -12.15
CA MET A 142 -4.76 -0.17 -11.59
C MET A 142 -4.31 -1.14 -12.68
N ALA A 143 -4.93 -1.12 -13.84
CA ALA A 143 -4.53 -1.93 -15.01
C ALA A 143 -3.14 -1.51 -15.53
N LEU A 144 -2.89 -0.21 -15.63
CA LEU A 144 -1.57 0.34 -16.00
C LEU A 144 -0.48 -0.11 -15.02
N MET A 145 -0.74 -0.03 -13.72
CA MET A 145 0.21 -0.48 -12.70
C MET A 145 0.48 -1.99 -12.78
N ALA A 146 -0.57 -2.79 -12.97
CA ALA A 146 -0.46 -4.24 -13.12
C ALA A 146 0.40 -4.67 -14.34
N SER A 147 0.42 -3.86 -15.39
CA SER A 147 1.20 -4.14 -16.61
C SER A 147 2.70 -3.87 -16.47
N LYS A 148 3.13 -3.12 -15.44
CA LYS A 148 4.54 -2.75 -15.29
C LYS A 148 5.40 -3.94 -14.88
N PRO A 149 6.52 -4.23 -15.62
CA PRO A 149 7.36 -5.39 -15.33
C PRO A 149 7.94 -5.40 -13.89
N GLY A 150 8.27 -4.22 -13.34
CA GLY A 150 8.75 -4.08 -11.96
C GLY A 150 7.70 -4.47 -10.93
N ILE A 151 6.46 -4.07 -11.14
CA ILE A 151 5.31 -4.44 -10.30
C ILE A 151 5.06 -5.95 -10.37
N GLN A 152 5.05 -6.52 -11.58
CA GLN A 152 4.84 -7.96 -11.77
C GLN A 152 5.90 -8.79 -11.05
N ARG A 153 7.18 -8.41 -11.17
CA ARG A 153 8.26 -9.08 -10.43
C ARG A 153 8.09 -8.93 -8.93
N GLY A 154 7.87 -7.70 -8.44
CA GLY A 154 7.72 -7.44 -7.00
C GLY A 154 6.52 -8.15 -6.37
N CYS A 155 5.42 -8.30 -7.10
CA CYS A 155 4.25 -9.04 -6.63
C CYS A 155 4.47 -10.56 -6.49
N ASN A 156 5.52 -11.11 -7.08
CA ASN A 156 5.85 -12.52 -7.06
C ASN A 156 7.05 -12.86 -6.13
N VAL A 157 7.55 -11.88 -5.38
CA VAL A 157 8.69 -12.07 -4.45
C VAL A 157 8.29 -11.58 -3.04
N PRO A 158 8.34 -12.48 -2.05
CA PRO A 158 8.50 -13.94 -2.13
C PRO A 158 7.28 -14.59 -2.82
N PRO A 159 7.41 -15.85 -3.30
CA PRO A 159 6.27 -16.59 -3.82
C PRO A 159 5.14 -16.63 -2.79
N SER A 160 3.92 -16.39 -3.23
CA SER A 160 2.77 -16.38 -2.31
C SER A 160 2.56 -17.77 -1.70
N PRO A 161 2.57 -17.93 -0.38
CA PRO A 161 2.04 -19.13 0.24
C PRO A 161 0.56 -19.27 -0.14
N GLY A 162 0.08 -20.48 -0.34
CA GLY A 162 -1.31 -20.72 -0.77
C GLY A 162 -2.33 -20.01 0.14
N LYS A 163 -3.48 -19.64 -0.42
CA LYS A 163 -4.53 -18.88 0.28
C LYS A 163 -4.92 -19.44 1.66
N ALA A 164 -4.93 -20.75 1.82
CA ALA A 164 -5.27 -21.43 3.07
C ALA A 164 -4.21 -21.23 4.17
N GLU A 165 -2.94 -21.08 3.81
CA GLU A 165 -1.84 -20.89 4.75
C GLU A 165 -1.76 -19.45 5.27
N LEU A 166 -2.09 -18.46 4.41
CA LEU A 166 -2.17 -17.04 4.78
C LEU A 166 -3.24 -16.77 5.84
N VAL A 167 -4.40 -17.42 5.72
CA VAL A 167 -5.53 -17.23 6.66
C VAL A 167 -5.21 -17.83 8.03
N LYS A 168 -4.51 -18.98 8.09
CA LYS A 168 -4.19 -19.63 9.37
C LYS A 168 -3.11 -18.90 10.18
N LYS A 169 -2.13 -18.28 9.53
CA LYS A 169 -0.98 -17.63 10.23
C LYS A 169 -1.21 -16.16 10.58
N GLY A 170 -1.99 -15.43 9.78
CA GLY A 170 -2.18 -13.98 9.97
C GLY A 170 -3.17 -13.63 11.08
N GLY A 171 -4.21 -14.43 11.28
CA GLY A 171 -5.31 -14.12 12.20
C GLY A 171 -4.89 -14.11 13.68
N ALA A 172 -4.11 -15.09 14.11
CA ALA A 172 -3.72 -15.23 15.51
C ALA A 172 -2.89 -14.05 16.04
N ALA A 173 -2.00 -13.47 15.22
CA ALA A 173 -1.13 -12.36 15.65
C ALA A 173 -1.85 -11.00 15.76
N ILE A 174 -3.02 -10.85 15.16
CA ILE A 174 -3.79 -9.59 15.17
C ILE A 174 -4.80 -9.58 16.32
N THR A 175 -5.29 -10.74 16.72
CA THR A 175 -6.39 -10.87 17.70
C THR A 175 -5.93 -11.26 19.11
N THR A 176 -4.65 -11.58 19.31
CA THR A 176 -4.10 -12.08 20.58
C THR A 176 -3.18 -11.09 21.31
N GLN A 177 -3.20 -9.80 20.95
CA GLN A 177 -2.49 -8.73 21.69
C GLN A 177 -3.45 -7.92 22.53
#